data_8356015b3a7bcbad099f0e8b8d2d086b
#
_entry.id   8356015b3a7bcbad099f0e8b8d2d086b
#
_cell.length_a   1.000
_cell.length_b   1.000
_cell.length_c   1.000
_cell.angle_alpha   90.00
_cell.angle_beta   90.00
_cell.angle_gamma   90.00
#
_symmetry.space_group_name_H-M   'P 1'
#
loop_
_entity.id
_entity.type
_entity.pdbx_description
1 polymer ?
#
loop_
_entity_poly.entity_id
_entity_poly.type
_entity_poly.pdbx_seq_one_letter_code
_entity_poly.pdbx_strand_id
1 'polypeptide(L)'
;QRAIDFDKTGTNSDTLYARYFLAACYEKTRKIDKAIEQWELIAKRNKNFRDVVEKLDEYKDFQTNDAMKDYLTSSEPEFLELCKKAAEKGLGLSVQQAEQRKGGVKLVGVQAKNSDWRNVRKQPQLVLFFRDPEPIEDAVIRNALDEAKNLGCTNSYVINSAGFTRMAVKFAENRPVELIGKEKLETVLSAKK
;
A
#
# COMPACT_ATOMS: atom_id res chain seq x y z
N GLN A 1 -15.10 16.24 15.33
CA GLN A 1 -14.30 16.94 16.34
C GLN A 1 -15.21 17.58 17.42
N ARG A 2 -16.27 18.33 17.08
CA ARG A 2 -17.18 18.96 18.06
C ARG A 2 -17.81 17.98 19.07
N ALA A 3 -18.16 16.74 18.66
CA ALA A 3 -18.72 15.72 19.56
C ALA A 3 -17.66 15.19 20.55
N ILE A 4 -16.39 15.20 20.18
CA ILE A 4 -15.25 14.78 21.01
C ILE A 4 -14.92 15.87 22.04
N ASP A 5 -15.01 17.14 21.64
CA ASP A 5 -14.71 18.29 22.48
C ASP A 5 -15.77 18.49 23.61
N PHE A 6 -16.96 17.94 23.43
CA PHE A 6 -18.06 18.04 24.41
C PHE A 6 -17.92 17.07 25.60
N ASP A 7 -17.27 15.93 25.40
CA ASP A 7 -17.00 14.95 26.46
C ASP A 7 -15.57 15.08 27.01
N LYS A 8 -15.39 15.96 27.99
CA LYS A 8 -14.10 16.15 28.65
C LYS A 8 -13.60 14.91 29.40
N THR A 9 -14.47 13.96 29.72
CA THR A 9 -14.13 12.73 30.44
C THR A 9 -13.77 11.59 29.46
N GLY A 10 -14.24 11.64 28.21
CA GLY A 10 -13.97 10.65 27.15
C GLY A 10 -14.48 9.24 27.49
N THR A 11 -15.42 9.14 28.44
CA THR A 11 -15.95 7.85 28.92
C THR A 11 -17.24 7.44 28.24
N ASN A 12 -17.89 8.36 27.52
CA ASN A 12 -19.13 8.07 26.81
C ASN A 12 -18.84 7.16 25.58
N SER A 13 -19.65 6.14 25.41
CA SER A 13 -19.64 5.25 24.24
C SER A 13 -19.64 6.03 22.91
N ASP A 14 -20.45 7.09 22.84
CA ASP A 14 -20.58 7.93 21.66
C ASP A 14 -19.26 8.64 21.29
N THR A 15 -18.48 9.02 22.31
CA THR A 15 -17.14 9.62 22.11
C THR A 15 -16.15 8.60 21.55
N LEU A 16 -16.19 7.34 21.99
CA LEU A 16 -15.34 6.29 21.44
C LEU A 16 -15.69 6.01 19.97
N TYR A 17 -16.98 5.95 19.63
CA TYR A 17 -17.43 5.82 18.24
C TYR A 17 -17.02 7.03 17.40
N ALA A 18 -17.18 8.25 17.90
CA ALA A 18 -16.78 9.46 17.18
C ALA A 18 -15.26 9.47 16.89
N ARG A 19 -14.43 9.07 17.87
CA ARG A 19 -12.98 8.92 17.68
C ARG A 19 -12.64 7.82 16.69
N TYR A 20 -13.34 6.68 16.74
CA TYR A 20 -13.14 5.59 15.81
C TYR A 20 -13.41 6.01 14.36
N PHE A 21 -14.55 6.67 14.10
CA PHE A 21 -14.85 7.18 12.76
C PHE A 21 -13.91 8.31 12.33
N LEU A 22 -13.46 9.15 13.26
CA LEU A 22 -12.46 10.18 12.97
C LEU A 22 -11.12 9.53 12.56
N ALA A 23 -10.69 8.48 13.27
CA ALA A 23 -9.49 7.72 12.93
C ALA A 23 -9.60 7.09 11.54
N ALA A 24 -10.75 6.46 11.22
CA ALA A 24 -11.00 5.91 9.88
C ALA A 24 -10.98 6.98 8.77
N CYS A 25 -11.47 8.19 9.06
CA CYS A 25 -11.35 9.32 8.14
C CYS A 25 -9.89 9.76 7.93
N TYR A 26 -9.10 9.80 9.01
CA TYR A 26 -7.68 10.11 8.92
C TYR A 26 -6.92 9.04 8.14
N GLU A 27 -7.19 7.77 8.36
CA GLU A 27 -6.63 6.66 7.61
C GLU A 27 -6.92 6.80 6.10
N LYS A 28 -8.18 7.00 5.72
CA LYS A 28 -8.58 7.21 4.31
C LYS A 28 -7.99 8.47 3.69
N THR A 29 -7.70 9.50 4.49
CA THR A 29 -7.03 10.73 4.04
C THR A 29 -5.51 10.69 4.21
N ARG A 30 -4.94 9.52 4.54
CA ARG A 30 -3.49 9.26 4.70
C ARG A 30 -2.81 10.09 5.78
N LYS A 31 -3.57 10.55 6.76
CA LYS A 31 -3.05 11.21 7.96
C LYS A 31 -2.84 10.18 9.07
N ILE A 32 -1.95 9.20 8.79
CA ILE A 32 -1.80 7.99 9.60
C ILE A 32 -1.40 8.31 11.04
N ASP A 33 -0.48 9.25 11.26
CA ASP A 33 -0.09 9.69 12.61
C ASP A 33 -1.33 10.10 13.44
N LYS A 34 -2.25 10.86 12.81
CA LYS A 34 -3.49 11.31 13.49
C LYS A 34 -4.50 10.17 13.69
N ALA A 35 -4.52 9.19 12.82
CA ALA A 35 -5.33 7.99 12.98
C ALA A 35 -4.85 7.18 14.20
N ILE A 36 -3.54 6.93 14.29
CA ILE A 36 -2.89 6.23 15.41
C ILE A 36 -3.19 6.94 16.73
N GLU A 37 -3.05 8.25 16.81
CA GLU A 37 -3.38 9.03 18.02
C GLU A 37 -4.83 8.77 18.49
N GLN A 38 -5.79 8.73 17.57
CA GLN A 38 -7.19 8.47 17.95
C GLN A 38 -7.39 7.02 18.41
N TRP A 39 -6.79 6.04 17.74
CA TRP A 39 -6.85 4.64 18.16
C TRP A 39 -6.18 4.40 19.51
N GLU A 40 -5.04 5.02 19.80
CA GLU A 40 -4.39 4.96 21.11
C GLU A 40 -5.27 5.54 22.23
N LEU A 41 -5.95 6.66 21.95
CA LEU A 41 -6.90 7.26 22.92
C LEU A 41 -8.09 6.34 23.19
N ILE A 42 -8.56 5.60 22.19
CA ILE A 42 -9.61 4.59 22.37
C ILE A 42 -9.07 3.41 23.17
N ALA A 43 -7.90 2.85 22.81
CA ALA A 43 -7.30 1.69 23.46
C ALA A 43 -6.99 1.95 24.96
N LYS A 44 -6.57 3.16 25.31
CA LYS A 44 -6.38 3.60 26.71
C LYS A 44 -7.67 3.52 27.54
N ARG A 45 -8.83 3.66 26.90
CA ARG A 45 -10.15 3.64 27.58
C ARG A 45 -10.80 2.26 27.51
N ASN A 46 -10.75 1.64 26.35
CA ASN A 46 -11.30 0.30 26.12
C ASN A 46 -10.44 -0.43 25.09
N LYS A 47 -9.61 -1.35 25.57
CA LYS A 47 -8.71 -2.15 24.72
C LYS A 47 -9.45 -3.05 23.74
N ASN A 48 -10.67 -3.47 24.07
CA ASN A 48 -11.46 -4.39 23.26
C ASN A 48 -12.50 -3.64 22.40
N PHE A 49 -12.29 -2.35 22.15
CA PHE A 49 -13.21 -1.59 21.33
C PHE A 49 -12.97 -1.88 19.85
N ARG A 50 -13.89 -2.64 19.24
CA ARG A 50 -13.83 -3.08 17.83
C ARG A 50 -12.46 -3.69 17.47
N ASP A 51 -11.91 -3.29 16.33
CA ASP A 51 -10.63 -3.72 15.75
C ASP A 51 -9.45 -2.76 16.07
N VAL A 52 -9.59 -1.92 17.10
CA VAL A 52 -8.59 -0.87 17.43
C VAL A 52 -7.21 -1.46 17.73
N VAL A 53 -7.15 -2.61 18.43
CA VAL A 53 -5.88 -3.27 18.74
C VAL A 53 -5.23 -3.80 17.47
N GLU A 54 -6.03 -4.41 16.61
CA GLU A 54 -5.57 -4.92 15.30
C GLU A 54 -5.04 -3.78 14.44
N LYS A 55 -5.74 -2.64 14.41
CA LYS A 55 -5.29 -1.44 13.71
C LYS A 55 -3.98 -0.88 14.28
N LEU A 56 -3.83 -0.82 15.59
CA LEU A 56 -2.59 -0.36 16.22
C LEU A 56 -1.42 -1.32 15.92
N ASP A 57 -1.65 -2.62 15.90
CA ASP A 57 -0.61 -3.61 15.54
C ASP A 57 -0.26 -3.54 14.05
N GLU A 58 -1.24 -3.30 13.18
CA GLU A 58 -1.01 -3.10 11.74
C GLU A 58 -0.07 -1.91 11.46
N TYR A 59 -0.25 -0.81 12.21
CA TYR A 59 0.56 0.40 12.04
C TYR A 59 1.74 0.51 13.02
N LYS A 60 2.02 -0.52 13.83
CA LYS A 60 3.14 -0.52 14.78
C LYS A 60 4.48 -0.31 14.08
N ASP A 61 4.70 -0.99 12.97
CA ASP A 61 5.93 -0.88 12.18
C ASP A 61 6.01 0.45 11.42
N PHE A 62 4.88 1.12 11.23
CA PHE A 62 4.83 2.45 10.63
C PHE A 62 5.64 3.49 11.41
N GLN A 63 5.64 3.42 12.73
CA GLN A 63 6.40 4.36 13.59
C GLN A 63 7.90 4.08 13.58
N THR A 64 8.31 2.88 13.19
CA THR A 64 9.72 2.45 13.19
C THR A 64 10.36 2.40 11.81
N ASN A 65 9.56 2.44 10.73
CA ASN A 65 10.05 2.31 9.36
C ASN A 65 9.75 3.58 8.53
N ASP A 66 10.76 4.46 8.43
CA ASP A 66 10.63 5.71 7.68
C ASP A 66 10.21 5.51 6.21
N ALA A 67 10.71 4.46 5.55
CA ALA A 67 10.38 4.19 4.15
C ALA A 67 8.90 3.80 3.96
N MET A 68 8.33 3.05 4.90
CA MET A 68 6.90 2.71 4.89
C MET A 68 6.04 3.93 5.25
N LYS A 69 6.52 4.78 6.16
CA LYS A 69 5.87 6.04 6.49
C LYS A 69 5.77 6.94 5.25
N ASP A 70 6.88 7.12 4.54
CA ASP A 70 6.91 7.91 3.30
C ASP A 70 5.99 7.31 2.24
N TYR A 71 5.96 5.98 2.09
CA TYR A 71 5.06 5.30 1.17
C TYR A 71 3.59 5.62 1.43
N LEU A 72 3.17 5.63 2.70
CA LEU A 72 1.77 5.82 3.07
C LEU A 72 1.34 7.30 3.12
N THR A 73 2.25 8.23 3.45
CA THR A 73 1.91 9.63 3.76
C THR A 73 2.35 10.65 2.73
N SER A 74 3.28 10.30 1.83
CA SER A 74 3.78 11.20 0.81
C SER A 74 2.67 11.78 -0.08
N SER A 75 2.87 12.99 -0.59
CA SER A 75 2.01 13.59 -1.59
C SER A 75 2.00 12.74 -2.87
N GLU A 76 1.03 12.97 -3.74
CA GLU A 76 0.92 12.18 -4.99
C GLU A 76 2.18 12.25 -5.88
N PRO A 77 2.81 13.43 -6.12
CA PRO A 77 4.04 13.50 -6.90
C PRO A 77 5.22 12.78 -6.21
N GLU A 78 5.37 12.94 -4.89
CA GLU A 78 6.41 12.25 -4.12
C GLU A 78 6.21 10.74 -4.13
N PHE A 79 4.97 10.29 -4.03
CA PHE A 79 4.62 8.88 -4.13
C PHE A 79 4.99 8.28 -5.48
N LEU A 80 4.74 9.00 -6.58
CA LEU A 80 5.15 8.56 -7.92
C LEU A 80 6.67 8.36 -8.00
N GLU A 81 7.45 9.31 -7.50
CA GLU A 81 8.92 9.22 -7.49
C GLU A 81 9.43 8.10 -6.56
N LEU A 82 8.77 7.89 -5.42
CA LEU A 82 9.08 6.81 -4.51
C LEU A 82 8.82 5.44 -5.16
N CYS A 83 7.67 5.28 -5.85
CA CYS A 83 7.33 4.06 -6.58
C CYS A 83 8.31 3.78 -7.72
N LYS A 84 8.75 4.80 -8.47
CA LYS A 84 9.79 4.65 -9.50
C LYS A 84 11.10 4.12 -8.89
N LYS A 85 11.58 4.76 -7.82
CA LYS A 85 12.79 4.31 -7.12
C LYS A 85 12.66 2.88 -6.59
N ALA A 86 11.50 2.53 -6.02
CA ALA A 86 11.21 1.19 -5.54
C ALA A 86 11.24 0.15 -6.67
N ALA A 87 10.65 0.45 -7.82
CA ALA A 87 10.68 -0.42 -8.98
C ALA A 87 12.10 -0.59 -9.54
N GLU A 88 12.89 0.48 -9.61
CA GLU A 88 14.24 0.45 -10.13
C GLU A 88 15.21 -0.30 -9.22
N LYS A 89 15.21 0.02 -7.93
CA LYS A 89 16.15 -0.54 -6.96
C LYS A 89 15.67 -1.85 -6.37
N GLY A 90 14.40 -1.94 -6.00
CA GLY A 90 13.83 -3.10 -5.32
C GLY A 90 13.45 -4.24 -6.28
N LEU A 91 12.88 -3.91 -7.45
CA LEU A 91 12.49 -4.91 -8.44
C LEU A 91 13.50 -5.05 -9.58
N GLY A 92 14.51 -4.17 -9.67
CA GLY A 92 15.53 -4.20 -10.72
C GLY A 92 14.97 -3.90 -12.11
N LEU A 93 13.97 -3.05 -12.20
CA LEU A 93 13.33 -2.64 -13.46
C LEU A 93 13.89 -1.29 -13.93
N SER A 94 14.00 -1.09 -15.22
CA SER A 94 14.17 0.23 -15.84
C SER A 94 12.79 0.75 -16.23
N VAL A 95 12.31 1.77 -15.53
CA VAL A 95 10.98 2.34 -15.74
C VAL A 95 10.93 3.13 -17.04
N GLN A 96 9.99 2.79 -17.91
CA GLN A 96 9.78 3.43 -19.23
C GLN A 96 8.56 4.36 -19.22
N GLN A 97 7.51 3.97 -18.49
CA GLN A 97 6.29 4.75 -18.36
C GLN A 97 5.85 4.78 -16.90
N ALA A 98 5.35 5.92 -16.46
CA ALA A 98 4.82 6.11 -15.11
C ALA A 98 3.55 6.97 -15.19
N GLU A 99 2.48 6.48 -14.60
CA GLU A 99 1.18 7.12 -14.59
C GLU A 99 0.59 7.09 -13.19
N GLN A 100 0.13 8.25 -12.75
CA GLN A 100 -0.58 8.37 -11.48
C GLN A 100 -2.03 7.96 -11.65
N ARG A 101 -2.55 7.21 -10.68
CA ARG A 101 -3.93 6.74 -10.64
C ARG A 101 -4.58 7.09 -9.31
N LYS A 102 -5.90 7.10 -9.28
CA LYS A 102 -6.64 7.22 -8.03
C LYS A 102 -6.25 6.08 -7.09
N GLY A 103 -5.66 6.43 -5.94
CA GLY A 103 -5.24 5.46 -4.92
C GLY A 103 -3.88 4.77 -5.18
N GLY A 104 -3.19 5.04 -6.31
CA GLY A 104 -1.97 4.32 -6.65
C GLY A 104 -1.16 4.89 -7.80
N VAL A 105 -0.19 4.09 -8.23
CA VAL A 105 0.72 4.40 -9.35
C VAL A 105 0.83 3.18 -10.26
N LYS A 106 0.80 3.42 -11.56
CA LYS A 106 1.10 2.44 -12.59
C LYS A 106 2.47 2.73 -13.21
N LEU A 107 3.30 1.71 -13.28
CA LEU A 107 4.58 1.76 -13.98
C LEU A 107 4.63 0.65 -15.03
N VAL A 108 5.29 0.95 -16.14
CA VAL A 108 5.71 -0.05 -17.12
C VAL A 108 7.23 0.03 -17.23
N GLY A 109 7.89 -1.07 -17.02
CA GLY A 109 9.34 -1.15 -17.04
C GLY A 109 9.84 -2.45 -17.67
N VAL A 110 11.13 -2.50 -17.93
CA VAL A 110 11.82 -3.68 -18.45
C VAL A 110 12.92 -4.08 -17.47
N GLN A 111 13.28 -5.36 -17.42
CA GLN A 111 14.36 -5.84 -16.58
C GLN A 111 15.65 -5.06 -16.85
N ALA A 112 16.24 -4.45 -15.81
CA ALA A 112 17.43 -3.62 -15.92
C ALA A 112 18.73 -4.45 -16.08
N LYS A 113 18.75 -5.70 -15.58
CA LYS A 113 19.93 -6.57 -15.66
C LYS A 113 20.25 -6.96 -17.09
N ASN A 114 21.47 -6.63 -17.48
CA ASN A 114 22.09 -7.05 -18.72
C ASN A 114 22.17 -8.58 -18.78
N SER A 115 21.39 -9.19 -19.65
CA SER A 115 21.91 -10.39 -20.27
C SER A 115 22.90 -9.92 -21.36
N ASP A 116 24.16 -10.31 -21.28
CA ASP A 116 25.19 -10.07 -22.31
C ASP A 116 24.87 -10.72 -23.66
N TRP A 117 23.70 -11.29 -23.79
CA TRP A 117 23.17 -11.87 -25.01
C TRP A 117 22.50 -10.78 -25.86
N ARG A 118 23.16 -10.38 -26.90
CA ARG A 118 22.85 -9.25 -27.79
C ARG A 118 21.46 -9.23 -28.45
N ASN A 119 20.57 -10.22 -28.20
CA ASN A 119 19.28 -10.35 -28.90
C ASN A 119 18.08 -10.76 -28.04
N VAL A 120 18.15 -10.68 -26.70
CA VAL A 120 16.96 -10.95 -25.90
C VAL A 120 16.08 -9.70 -25.88
N ARG A 121 14.91 -9.76 -26.52
CA ARG A 121 13.89 -8.71 -26.42
C ARG A 121 13.53 -8.53 -24.95
N LYS A 122 13.84 -7.37 -24.39
CA LYS A 122 13.44 -7.01 -23.04
C LYS A 122 11.92 -6.94 -23.00
N GLN A 123 11.31 -7.89 -22.31
CA GLN A 123 9.86 -7.97 -22.22
C GLN A 123 9.36 -6.97 -21.17
N PRO A 124 8.35 -6.16 -21.47
CA PRO A 124 7.81 -5.21 -20.55
C PRO A 124 7.07 -5.91 -19.40
N GLN A 125 7.09 -5.28 -18.23
CA GLN A 125 6.43 -5.72 -17.02
C GLN A 125 5.58 -4.57 -16.48
N LEU A 126 4.39 -4.89 -16.02
CA LEU A 126 3.48 -3.95 -15.38
C LEU A 126 3.70 -3.96 -13.87
N VAL A 127 3.78 -2.79 -13.25
CA VAL A 127 3.85 -2.66 -11.79
C VAL A 127 2.76 -1.70 -11.33
N LEU A 128 1.91 -2.18 -10.43
CA LEU A 128 0.84 -1.42 -9.81
C LEU A 128 1.11 -1.27 -8.32
N PHE A 129 1.31 -0.05 -7.87
CA PHE A 129 1.45 0.30 -6.46
C PHE A 129 0.13 0.86 -5.95
N PHE A 130 -0.36 0.29 -4.86
CA PHE A 130 -1.55 0.76 -4.14
C PHE A 130 -1.17 1.08 -2.70
N ARG A 131 -1.82 2.09 -2.13
CA ARG A 131 -1.67 2.48 -0.73
C ARG A 131 -3.02 2.65 -0.03
N ASP A 132 -4.01 1.92 -0.53
CA ASP A 132 -5.30 1.86 0.12
C ASP A 132 -5.20 1.06 1.43
N PRO A 133 -5.92 1.46 2.48
CA PRO A 133 -5.89 0.79 3.78
C PRO A 133 -6.65 -0.55 3.78
N GLU A 134 -7.30 -0.90 2.69
CA GLU A 134 -8.07 -2.15 2.54
C GLU A 134 -7.28 -3.17 1.71
N PRO A 135 -7.37 -4.48 2.05
CA PRO A 135 -6.76 -5.53 1.25
C PRO A 135 -7.32 -5.56 -0.18
N ILE A 136 -6.45 -5.79 -1.15
CA ILE A 136 -6.83 -5.87 -2.56
C ILE A 136 -7.65 -7.14 -2.83
N GLU A 137 -8.77 -6.96 -3.53
CA GLU A 137 -9.64 -8.03 -3.99
C GLU A 137 -9.20 -8.63 -5.33
N ASP A 138 -9.72 -9.81 -5.68
CA ASP A 138 -9.42 -10.52 -6.93
C ASP A 138 -9.83 -9.74 -8.19
N ALA A 139 -10.84 -8.89 -8.12
CA ALA A 139 -11.24 -8.03 -9.23
C ALA A 139 -10.11 -7.09 -9.70
N VAL A 140 -9.32 -6.54 -8.76
CA VAL A 140 -8.18 -5.67 -9.09
C VAL A 140 -7.08 -6.50 -9.79
N ILE A 141 -6.84 -7.74 -9.34
CA ILE A 141 -5.85 -8.63 -9.96
C ILE A 141 -6.28 -9.02 -11.39
N ARG A 142 -7.58 -9.26 -11.62
CA ARG A 142 -8.11 -9.50 -12.99
C ARG A 142 -7.84 -8.32 -13.89
N ASN A 143 -8.18 -7.12 -13.44
CA ASN A 143 -7.95 -5.89 -14.21
C ASN A 143 -6.45 -5.68 -14.49
N ALA A 144 -5.58 -5.97 -13.52
CA ALA A 144 -4.13 -5.90 -13.71
C ALA A 144 -3.62 -6.85 -14.80
N LEU A 145 -4.12 -8.08 -14.83
CA LEU A 145 -3.76 -9.06 -15.87
C LEU A 145 -4.27 -8.66 -17.25
N ASP A 146 -5.49 -8.17 -17.35
CA ASP A 146 -6.06 -7.69 -18.62
C ASP A 146 -5.28 -6.47 -19.14
N GLU A 147 -4.92 -5.56 -18.23
CA GLU A 147 -4.10 -4.40 -18.57
C GLU A 147 -2.69 -4.81 -19.00
N ALA A 148 -2.04 -5.72 -18.28
CA ALA A 148 -0.74 -6.28 -18.67
C ALA A 148 -0.78 -6.88 -20.07
N LYS A 149 -1.82 -7.66 -20.38
CA LYS A 149 -2.03 -8.25 -21.71
C LYS A 149 -2.19 -7.17 -22.78
N ASN A 150 -2.98 -6.14 -22.54
CA ASN A 150 -3.20 -5.05 -23.49
C ASN A 150 -1.93 -4.24 -23.75
N LEU A 151 -1.05 -4.12 -22.77
CA LEU A 151 0.26 -3.45 -22.88
C LEU A 151 1.36 -4.37 -23.40
N GLY A 152 1.06 -5.64 -23.69
CA GLY A 152 2.06 -6.62 -24.13
C GLY A 152 3.06 -6.98 -23.02
N CYS A 153 2.72 -6.77 -21.76
CA CYS A 153 3.54 -7.15 -20.62
C CYS A 153 3.46 -8.65 -20.37
N THR A 154 4.60 -9.27 -20.07
CA THR A 154 4.67 -10.71 -19.81
C THR A 154 4.44 -11.08 -18.37
N ASN A 155 4.64 -10.15 -17.45
CA ASN A 155 4.39 -10.31 -16.02
C ASN A 155 3.85 -9.02 -15.43
N SER A 156 3.18 -9.12 -14.29
CA SER A 156 2.71 -7.98 -13.52
C SER A 156 3.04 -8.12 -12.04
N TYR A 157 3.28 -7.00 -11.39
CA TYR A 157 3.42 -6.87 -9.94
C TYR A 157 2.26 -6.05 -9.41
N VAL A 158 1.58 -6.57 -8.41
CA VAL A 158 0.55 -5.83 -7.68
C VAL A 158 1.01 -5.69 -6.24
N ILE A 159 1.16 -4.46 -5.79
CA ILE A 159 1.83 -4.10 -4.53
C ILE A 159 0.85 -3.32 -3.66
N ASN A 160 0.62 -3.76 -2.43
CA ASN A 160 -0.23 -3.07 -1.47
C ASN A 160 0.27 -3.25 -0.04
N SER A 161 0.27 -2.18 0.75
CA SER A 161 0.66 -2.20 2.16
C SER A 161 -0.33 -2.96 3.05
N ALA A 162 -1.63 -2.91 2.75
CA ALA A 162 -2.68 -3.64 3.48
C ALA A 162 -2.83 -5.11 3.06
N GLY A 163 -2.04 -5.56 2.05
CA GLY A 163 -2.06 -6.94 1.58
C GLY A 163 -3.22 -7.28 0.65
N PHE A 164 -3.66 -8.53 0.68
CA PHE A 164 -4.58 -9.11 -0.31
C PHE A 164 -5.60 -10.01 0.36
N THR A 165 -6.80 -10.08 -0.19
CA THR A 165 -7.81 -11.04 0.26
C THR A 165 -7.40 -12.48 -0.09
N ARG A 166 -7.93 -13.47 0.62
CA ARG A 166 -7.68 -14.89 0.32
C ARG A 166 -8.09 -15.26 -1.12
N MET A 167 -9.15 -14.63 -1.62
CA MET A 167 -9.61 -14.85 -3.00
C MET A 167 -8.63 -14.27 -4.01
N ALA A 168 -8.07 -13.08 -3.75
CA ALA A 168 -7.04 -12.47 -4.59
C ALA A 168 -5.78 -13.34 -4.66
N VAL A 169 -5.30 -13.83 -3.51
CA VAL A 169 -4.13 -14.72 -3.45
C VAL A 169 -4.38 -16.00 -4.25
N LYS A 170 -5.50 -16.68 -4.01
CA LYS A 170 -5.87 -17.91 -4.74
C LYS A 170 -6.04 -17.64 -6.24
N PHE A 171 -6.58 -16.48 -6.62
CA PHE A 171 -6.73 -16.12 -8.01
C PHE A 171 -5.38 -15.87 -8.69
N ALA A 172 -4.40 -15.30 -7.99
CA ALA A 172 -3.06 -15.04 -8.53
C ALA A 172 -2.21 -16.32 -8.75
N GLU A 173 -2.55 -17.42 -8.06
CA GLU A 173 -1.85 -18.70 -8.22
C GLU A 173 -1.83 -19.14 -9.70
N ASN A 174 -0.64 -19.54 -10.17
CA ASN A 174 -0.41 -20.01 -11.54
C ASN A 174 -0.71 -18.99 -12.65
N ARG A 175 -0.71 -17.70 -12.33
CA ARG A 175 -0.86 -16.60 -13.29
C ARG A 175 0.38 -15.72 -13.33
N PRO A 176 0.63 -15.00 -14.44
CA PRO A 176 1.79 -14.12 -14.57
C PRO A 176 1.59 -12.81 -13.77
N VAL A 177 1.34 -12.95 -12.47
CA VAL A 177 1.21 -11.84 -11.52
C VAL A 177 1.86 -12.20 -10.19
N GLU A 178 2.68 -11.31 -9.68
CA GLU A 178 3.28 -11.42 -8.35
C GLU A 178 2.62 -10.43 -7.39
N LEU A 179 2.16 -10.92 -6.25
CA LEU A 179 1.56 -10.13 -5.18
C LEU A 179 2.63 -9.78 -4.15
N ILE A 180 2.81 -8.48 -3.91
CA ILE A 180 3.77 -7.96 -2.95
C ILE A 180 3.00 -7.28 -1.81
N GLY A 181 2.90 -7.96 -0.68
CA GLY A 181 2.34 -7.45 0.56
C GLY A 181 3.37 -6.71 1.40
N LYS A 182 2.97 -6.30 2.62
CA LYS A 182 3.72 -5.44 3.53
C LYS A 182 5.19 -5.83 3.70
N GLU A 183 5.50 -7.05 4.09
CA GLU A 183 6.86 -7.50 4.38
C GLU A 183 7.81 -7.40 3.17
N LYS A 184 7.34 -7.88 2.00
CA LYS A 184 8.10 -7.76 0.76
C LYS A 184 8.21 -6.30 0.30
N LEU A 185 7.16 -5.50 0.49
CA LEU A 185 7.17 -4.08 0.16
C LEU A 185 8.23 -3.32 0.98
N GLU A 186 8.37 -3.60 2.27
CA GLU A 186 9.43 -3.04 3.11
C GLU A 186 10.82 -3.35 2.54
N THR A 187 11.03 -4.57 2.09
CA THR A 187 12.29 -4.98 1.45
C THR A 187 12.53 -4.21 0.16
N VAL A 188 11.48 -4.05 -0.67
CA VAL A 188 11.55 -3.33 -1.94
C VAL A 188 11.83 -1.84 -1.73
N LEU A 189 11.21 -1.22 -0.72
CA LEU A 189 11.41 0.20 -0.35
C LEU A 189 12.79 0.45 0.26
N SER A 190 13.31 -0.50 1.03
CA SER A 190 14.60 -0.39 1.75
C SER A 190 15.80 -0.76 0.87
N ALA A 191 15.59 -1.20 -0.36
CA ALA A 191 16.67 -1.59 -1.27
C ALA A 191 17.61 -0.40 -1.55
N LYS A 192 18.75 -0.39 -0.85
CA LYS A 192 19.87 0.54 -1.09
C LYS A 192 20.78 -0.10 -2.14
N LYS A 193 21.14 0.68 -3.14
CA LYS A 193 22.24 0.32 -4.03
C LYS A 193 23.44 1.15 -3.66
#